data_b63863f43cc919304b7a6fd76cab768e
#
_entry.id   b63863f43cc919304b7a6fd76cab768e
#
_cell.length_a   1.000
_cell.length_b   1.000
_cell.length_c   1.000
_cell.angle_alpha   90.00
_cell.angle_beta   90.00
_cell.angle_gamma   90.00
#
_symmetry.space_group_name_H-M   'P 1'
#
loop_
_entity.id
_entity.type
_entity.pdbx_description
1 polymer ?
#
loop_
_entity_poly.entity_id
_entity_poly.type
_entity_poly.pdbx_seq_one_letter_code
_entity_poly.pdbx_strand_id
1 'polypeptide(L)'
;MNDKDKVFIFDTTMRDGEQSPGASMSLEEKIQIARVFDELGVDIIEAGFPIASPGDFEAVSEVSKILKNSIPAGLSRHSVKDIDRAYEALKHAPRFRIHTFISTSPLHMKHKLNMSPEDVYESIGKHVSYARKFTDDVEWSCEDGTRTDIDYMCKTVELAIKSGAKTINIPDTVGYTIPSEFTSIIETLLNKVPNIDKAILSTHCHNDLGLAVANSLAGVQAGARQIECTINGLGERAGNAALEEVVMAIKTRPDLMPYDTGINTTLLSKASKIVSNATGFPVQYNKAIVGKNAFAHEAGIHQDGMLKNRQTYEIMTPESVGVKQTSLVMGKHSGRHAFKDKMNSLGYPDLTDDVVSNAFAKFKVLADKKKHVYDEDIIALVDDSLIIDNKVNAINLKSLKVFAGTGEPQKAEMTLDVYGDVKEALETGDGPVDAIFKCIKSLYPHEVNLQLYQVHAVTEGTDAQATVSVKIEEKGKTTVGQAADTDTLVASANAYINALNKMIIKRDKTAPMEQEKQKVKGI
;
A
#
# COMPACT_ATOMS: atom_id res chain seq x y z
N MET A 1 13.56 0.48 -32.72
CA MET A 1 12.57 0.38 -31.63
C MET A 1 11.23 0.29 -32.31
N ASN A 2 10.47 -0.78 -32.15
CA ASN A 2 9.08 -0.77 -32.60
C ASN A 2 8.38 0.31 -31.77
N ASP A 3 7.89 1.35 -32.43
CA ASP A 3 7.00 2.34 -31.83
C ASP A 3 5.74 1.58 -31.40
N LYS A 4 5.75 1.11 -30.16
CA LYS A 4 4.51 0.61 -29.56
C LYS A 4 3.56 1.79 -29.45
N ASP A 5 2.34 1.56 -29.84
CA ASP A 5 1.28 2.55 -29.77
C ASP A 5 1.12 3.02 -28.32
N LYS A 6 1.30 4.31 -28.08
CA LYS A 6 1.33 4.87 -26.71
C LYS A 6 -0.09 5.09 -26.21
N VAL A 7 -0.34 4.67 -24.96
CA VAL A 7 -1.52 5.05 -24.17
C VAL A 7 -1.10 6.08 -23.16
N PHE A 8 -1.66 7.28 -23.25
CA PHE A 8 -1.41 8.38 -22.32
C PHE A 8 -2.13 8.13 -21.00
N ILE A 9 -1.44 8.39 -19.91
CA ILE A 9 -2.00 8.31 -18.56
C ILE A 9 -2.30 9.72 -18.05
N PHE A 10 -3.59 9.96 -17.82
CA PHE A 10 -4.10 11.19 -17.24
C PHE A 10 -4.53 10.92 -15.79
N ASP A 11 -3.74 11.38 -14.84
CA ASP A 11 -4.04 11.23 -13.42
C ASP A 11 -4.91 12.37 -12.91
N THR A 12 -6.03 12.03 -12.29
CA THR A 12 -6.99 12.95 -11.68
C THR A 12 -7.10 12.77 -10.15
N THR A 13 -6.09 12.17 -9.52
CA THR A 13 -6.07 11.94 -8.05
C THR A 13 -6.28 13.22 -7.26
N MET A 14 -5.65 14.33 -7.69
CA MET A 14 -5.70 15.64 -7.00
C MET A 14 -6.92 16.49 -7.38
N ARG A 15 -7.78 15.99 -8.29
CA ARG A 15 -9.05 16.64 -8.65
C ARG A 15 -10.23 15.72 -8.31
N ASP A 16 -10.49 14.66 -9.09
CA ASP A 16 -11.59 13.73 -8.88
C ASP A 16 -11.39 12.85 -7.65
N GLY A 17 -10.14 12.41 -7.43
CA GLY A 17 -9.76 11.67 -6.23
C GLY A 17 -10.04 12.47 -4.95
N GLU A 18 -9.70 13.75 -4.94
CA GLU A 18 -9.94 14.65 -3.80
C GLU A 18 -11.42 14.94 -3.54
N GLN A 19 -12.29 14.77 -4.55
CA GLN A 19 -13.73 14.94 -4.39
C GLN A 19 -14.37 13.81 -3.58
N SER A 20 -13.65 12.72 -3.33
CA SER A 20 -14.08 11.68 -2.38
C SER A 20 -14.24 12.28 -0.98
N PRO A 21 -15.40 12.07 -0.30
CA PRO A 21 -15.63 12.63 1.02
C PRO A 21 -14.53 12.25 2.03
N GLY A 22 -13.82 13.25 2.55
CA GLY A 22 -12.72 13.06 3.51
C GLY A 22 -11.32 12.93 2.91
N ALA A 23 -11.16 13.00 1.58
CA ALA A 23 -9.88 12.86 0.89
C ALA A 23 -9.18 14.20 0.57
N SER A 24 -9.60 15.31 1.21
CA SER A 24 -8.99 16.62 0.98
C SER A 24 -7.49 16.63 1.29
N MET A 25 -6.73 17.29 0.43
CA MET A 25 -5.28 17.39 0.52
C MET A 25 -4.82 18.84 0.71
N SER A 26 -3.80 19.07 1.52
CA SER A 26 -3.15 20.37 1.65
C SER A 26 -2.30 20.71 0.41
N LEU A 27 -1.94 21.97 0.25
CA LEU A 27 -1.06 22.41 -0.84
C LEU A 27 0.28 21.65 -0.83
N GLU A 28 0.89 21.47 0.35
CA GLU A 28 2.16 20.79 0.51
C GLU A 28 2.06 19.31 0.10
N GLU A 29 0.97 18.65 0.42
CA GLU A 29 0.70 17.26 0.03
C GLU A 29 0.51 17.15 -1.49
N LYS A 30 -0.25 18.05 -2.12
CA LYS A 30 -0.40 18.12 -3.58
C LYS A 30 0.94 18.33 -4.29
N ILE A 31 1.80 19.19 -3.77
CA ILE A 31 3.16 19.42 -4.30
C ILE A 31 4.00 18.13 -4.20
N GLN A 32 3.95 17.42 -3.07
CA GLN A 32 4.69 16.16 -2.89
C GLN A 32 4.18 15.08 -3.85
N ILE A 33 2.87 14.94 -3.98
CA ILE A 33 2.23 14.00 -4.91
C ILE A 33 2.61 14.32 -6.35
N ALA A 34 2.51 15.58 -6.76
CA ALA A 34 2.85 16.04 -8.11
C ALA A 34 4.29 15.70 -8.50
N ARG A 35 5.25 15.87 -7.59
CA ARG A 35 6.66 15.49 -7.83
C ARG A 35 6.82 13.98 -8.03
N VAL A 36 6.14 13.17 -7.24
CA VAL A 36 6.18 11.71 -7.37
C VAL A 36 5.53 11.27 -8.69
N PHE A 37 4.44 11.91 -9.11
CA PHE A 37 3.76 11.60 -10.35
C PHE A 37 4.58 12.01 -11.58
N ASP A 38 5.29 13.14 -11.50
CA ASP A 38 6.23 13.57 -12.54
C ASP A 38 7.42 12.59 -12.69
N GLU A 39 7.96 12.07 -11.55
CA GLU A 39 8.97 11.01 -11.54
C GLU A 39 8.42 9.66 -12.03
N LEU A 40 7.16 9.35 -11.71
CA LEU A 40 6.46 8.14 -12.12
C LEU A 40 6.27 8.08 -13.64
N GLY A 41 6.26 9.25 -14.31
CA GLY A 41 6.07 9.36 -15.76
C GLY A 41 4.60 9.49 -16.17
N VAL A 42 3.75 10.02 -15.30
CA VAL A 42 2.37 10.39 -15.65
C VAL A 42 2.41 11.46 -16.75
N ASP A 43 1.66 11.27 -17.81
CA ASP A 43 1.67 12.20 -18.96
C ASP A 43 0.97 13.51 -18.64
N ILE A 44 -0.22 13.44 -18.03
CA ILE A 44 -1.04 14.60 -17.67
C ILE A 44 -1.47 14.47 -16.21
N ILE A 45 -1.37 15.57 -15.46
CA ILE A 45 -1.76 15.63 -14.05
C ILE A 45 -2.81 16.73 -13.87
N GLU A 46 -4.04 16.34 -13.52
CA GLU A 46 -5.10 17.28 -13.19
C GLU A 46 -5.00 17.67 -11.71
N ALA A 47 -4.47 18.87 -11.48
CA ALA A 47 -4.09 19.31 -10.14
C ALA A 47 -5.25 19.88 -9.30
N GLY A 48 -6.41 20.11 -9.91
CA GLY A 48 -7.60 20.63 -9.22
C GLY A 48 -8.60 21.33 -10.14
N PHE A 49 -9.55 22.02 -9.51
CA PHE A 49 -10.59 22.79 -10.16
C PHE A 49 -10.45 24.29 -9.78
N PRO A 50 -9.69 25.09 -10.56
CA PRO A 50 -9.23 26.44 -10.14
C PRO A 50 -10.31 27.44 -9.75
N ILE A 51 -11.55 27.25 -10.23
CA ILE A 51 -12.69 28.13 -9.89
C ILE A 51 -13.38 27.72 -8.59
N ALA A 52 -13.15 26.49 -8.10
CA ALA A 52 -13.87 25.95 -6.95
C ALA A 52 -13.52 26.70 -5.66
N SER A 53 -12.24 27.04 -5.45
CA SER A 53 -11.77 27.77 -4.29
C SER A 53 -10.45 28.50 -4.55
N PRO A 54 -10.09 29.50 -3.70
CA PRO A 54 -8.75 30.09 -3.75
C PRO A 54 -7.62 29.07 -3.55
N GLY A 55 -7.82 28.07 -2.67
CA GLY A 55 -6.84 27.00 -2.42
C GLY A 55 -6.63 26.09 -3.63
N ASP A 56 -7.72 25.72 -4.34
CA ASP A 56 -7.60 24.97 -5.59
C ASP A 56 -6.85 25.75 -6.67
N PHE A 57 -7.13 27.03 -6.79
CA PHE A 57 -6.39 27.90 -7.71
C PHE A 57 -4.90 27.93 -7.38
N GLU A 58 -4.56 28.12 -6.11
CA GLU A 58 -3.17 28.14 -5.65
C GLU A 58 -2.47 26.79 -5.92
N ALA A 59 -3.14 25.69 -5.59
CA ALA A 59 -2.62 24.34 -5.81
C ALA A 59 -2.32 24.08 -7.29
N VAL A 60 -3.25 24.38 -8.19
CA VAL A 60 -3.03 24.22 -9.64
C VAL A 60 -1.89 25.12 -10.11
N SER A 61 -1.82 26.38 -9.61
CA SER A 61 -0.76 27.31 -9.97
C SER A 61 0.62 26.83 -9.51
N GLU A 62 0.75 26.39 -8.26
CA GLU A 62 2.04 25.92 -7.73
C GLU A 62 2.47 24.59 -8.36
N VAL A 63 1.53 23.63 -8.57
CA VAL A 63 1.82 22.40 -9.29
C VAL A 63 2.29 22.69 -10.71
N SER A 64 1.65 23.64 -11.42
CA SER A 64 2.03 24.00 -12.80
C SER A 64 3.46 24.52 -12.93
N LYS A 65 4.02 25.12 -11.87
CA LYS A 65 5.40 25.66 -11.84
C LYS A 65 6.47 24.59 -11.63
N ILE A 66 6.12 23.47 -11.00
CA ILE A 66 7.12 22.48 -10.56
C ILE A 66 7.22 21.26 -11.48
N LEU A 67 6.21 20.96 -12.28
CA LEU A 67 6.22 19.85 -13.21
C LEU A 67 7.25 20.08 -14.32
N LYS A 68 8.03 19.03 -14.64
CA LYS A 68 9.09 19.07 -15.65
C LYS A 68 8.77 18.22 -16.87
N ASN A 69 8.18 17.06 -16.64
CA ASN A 69 7.89 16.04 -17.66
C ASN A 69 6.39 15.97 -17.97
N SER A 70 5.57 15.97 -16.93
CA SER A 70 4.12 15.90 -17.02
C SER A 70 3.50 17.23 -17.45
N ILE A 71 2.34 17.17 -18.10
CA ILE A 71 1.55 18.34 -18.51
C ILE A 71 0.54 18.63 -17.38
N PRO A 72 0.57 19.81 -16.74
CA PRO A 72 -0.46 20.19 -15.79
C PRO A 72 -1.78 20.45 -16.52
N ALA A 73 -2.88 19.99 -15.92
CA ALA A 73 -4.23 20.24 -16.37
C ALA A 73 -5.09 20.87 -15.28
N GLY A 74 -6.08 21.63 -15.68
CA GLY A 74 -7.06 22.22 -14.80
C GLY A 74 -8.47 22.11 -15.38
N LEU A 75 -9.41 21.69 -14.51
CA LEU A 75 -10.80 21.50 -14.88
C LEU A 75 -11.52 22.85 -15.02
N SER A 76 -12.42 22.95 -15.98
CA SER A 76 -13.30 24.11 -16.19
C SER A 76 -14.67 23.69 -16.72
N ARG A 77 -15.75 24.27 -16.21
CA ARG A 77 -17.08 24.14 -16.82
C ARG A 77 -17.14 24.98 -18.11
N HIS A 78 -18.17 24.77 -18.90
CA HIS A 78 -18.48 25.65 -20.05
C HIS A 78 -18.91 27.05 -19.54
N SER A 79 -17.93 27.81 -19.10
CA SER A 79 -18.04 29.19 -18.62
C SER A 79 -16.75 29.93 -18.92
N VAL A 80 -16.88 31.14 -19.49
CA VAL A 80 -15.70 32.01 -19.75
C VAL A 80 -14.91 32.23 -18.47
N LYS A 81 -15.59 32.48 -17.34
CA LYS A 81 -14.92 32.69 -16.04
C LYS A 81 -14.12 31.49 -15.56
N ASP A 82 -14.66 30.26 -15.77
CA ASP A 82 -13.98 29.04 -15.36
C ASP A 82 -12.73 28.79 -16.22
N ILE A 83 -12.85 29.00 -17.55
CA ILE A 83 -11.75 28.82 -18.49
C ILE A 83 -10.65 29.87 -18.25
N ASP A 84 -11.02 31.15 -18.03
CA ASP A 84 -10.07 32.21 -17.67
C ASP A 84 -9.33 31.86 -16.39
N ARG A 85 -10.04 31.34 -15.38
CA ARG A 85 -9.46 30.97 -14.10
C ARG A 85 -8.51 29.78 -14.22
N ALA A 86 -8.84 28.78 -15.07
CA ALA A 86 -7.96 27.66 -15.37
C ALA A 86 -6.69 28.14 -16.09
N TYR A 87 -6.84 29.00 -17.10
CA TYR A 87 -5.70 29.59 -17.80
C TYR A 87 -4.79 30.38 -16.83
N GLU A 88 -5.35 31.26 -16.00
CA GLU A 88 -4.55 32.05 -15.04
C GLU A 88 -3.75 31.17 -14.08
N ALA A 89 -4.27 30.02 -13.66
CA ALA A 89 -3.53 29.08 -12.83
C ALA A 89 -2.44 28.33 -13.59
N LEU A 90 -2.68 27.99 -14.86
CA LEU A 90 -1.82 27.12 -15.65
C LEU A 90 -0.75 27.86 -16.47
N LYS A 91 -0.90 29.15 -16.74
CA LYS A 91 -0.04 29.95 -17.66
C LYS A 91 1.45 29.96 -17.32
N HIS A 92 1.81 29.51 -16.12
CA HIS A 92 3.21 29.43 -15.67
C HIS A 92 3.95 28.20 -16.22
N ALA A 93 3.22 27.18 -16.67
CA ALA A 93 3.80 26.00 -17.29
C ALA A 93 4.11 26.28 -18.79
N PRO A 94 5.19 25.71 -19.34
CA PRO A 94 5.53 25.85 -20.77
C PRO A 94 4.52 25.15 -21.67
N ARG A 95 3.85 24.13 -21.16
CA ARG A 95 2.76 23.40 -21.81
C ARG A 95 1.71 23.10 -20.73
N PHE A 96 0.44 23.27 -21.06
CA PHE A 96 -0.65 22.97 -20.13
C PHE A 96 -1.90 22.58 -20.90
N ARG A 97 -2.78 21.85 -20.23
CA ARG A 97 -4.09 21.42 -20.76
C ARG A 97 -5.21 22.16 -20.06
N ILE A 98 -6.14 22.69 -20.83
CA ILE A 98 -7.45 23.09 -20.30
C ILE A 98 -8.42 21.95 -20.55
N HIS A 99 -8.92 21.35 -19.46
CA HIS A 99 -9.95 20.33 -19.47
C HIS A 99 -11.30 20.97 -19.25
N THR A 100 -12.18 20.91 -20.23
CA THR A 100 -13.51 21.50 -20.15
C THR A 100 -14.62 20.48 -20.42
N PHE A 101 -15.77 20.63 -19.78
CA PHE A 101 -16.84 19.66 -19.83
C PHE A 101 -18.23 20.27 -19.79
N ILE A 102 -19.20 19.56 -20.37
CA ILE A 102 -20.63 19.77 -20.21
C ILE A 102 -21.36 18.45 -20.30
N SER A 103 -22.45 18.28 -19.56
CA SER A 103 -23.26 17.07 -19.64
C SER A 103 -24.04 16.99 -20.94
N THR A 104 -24.07 15.80 -21.53
CA THR A 104 -24.73 15.53 -22.81
C THR A 104 -25.88 14.52 -22.73
N SER A 105 -26.07 13.86 -21.58
CA SER A 105 -27.19 12.94 -21.41
C SER A 105 -28.53 13.67 -21.26
N PRO A 106 -29.64 13.10 -21.77
CA PRO A 106 -30.97 13.68 -21.64
C PRO A 106 -31.35 13.96 -20.17
N LEU A 107 -30.92 13.07 -19.26
CA LEU A 107 -31.18 13.21 -17.81
C LEU A 107 -30.52 14.46 -17.24
N HIS A 108 -29.23 14.65 -17.53
CA HIS A 108 -28.48 15.80 -17.00
C HIS A 108 -28.87 17.10 -17.70
N MET A 109 -29.08 17.09 -19.01
CA MET A 109 -29.56 18.29 -19.74
C MET A 109 -30.86 18.81 -19.13
N LYS A 110 -31.81 17.91 -18.87
CA LYS A 110 -33.14 18.27 -18.33
C LYS A 110 -33.08 18.70 -16.88
N HIS A 111 -32.43 17.94 -16.00
CA HIS A 111 -32.58 18.09 -14.54
C HIS A 111 -31.42 18.84 -13.88
N LYS A 112 -30.21 18.84 -14.48
CA LYS A 112 -29.02 19.50 -13.93
C LYS A 112 -28.76 20.83 -14.62
N LEU A 113 -28.77 20.86 -15.94
CA LEU A 113 -28.43 22.05 -16.72
C LEU A 113 -29.64 22.94 -17.03
N ASN A 114 -30.84 22.37 -17.14
CA ASN A 114 -32.06 23.03 -17.64
C ASN A 114 -31.82 23.67 -19.02
N MET A 115 -31.12 22.91 -19.92
CA MET A 115 -30.76 23.33 -21.26
C MET A 115 -31.36 22.36 -22.28
N SER A 116 -31.70 22.87 -23.47
CA SER A 116 -32.05 22.03 -24.61
C SER A 116 -30.80 21.37 -25.20
N PRO A 117 -30.94 20.29 -25.99
CA PRO A 117 -29.79 19.72 -26.73
C PRO A 117 -29.10 20.73 -27.65
N GLU A 118 -29.86 21.64 -28.24
CA GLU A 118 -29.39 22.72 -29.10
C GLU A 118 -28.53 23.72 -28.31
N ASP A 119 -28.95 24.14 -27.11
CA ASP A 119 -28.19 25.04 -26.25
C ASP A 119 -26.88 24.42 -25.79
N VAL A 120 -26.90 23.10 -25.47
CA VAL A 120 -25.70 22.35 -25.11
C VAL A 120 -24.74 22.27 -26.31
N TYR A 121 -25.26 21.98 -27.50
CA TYR A 121 -24.47 21.93 -28.73
C TYR A 121 -23.78 23.27 -29.02
N GLU A 122 -24.52 24.40 -28.95
CA GLU A 122 -23.96 25.75 -29.13
C GLU A 122 -22.90 26.06 -28.04
N SER A 123 -23.15 25.66 -26.80
CA SER A 123 -22.23 25.83 -25.68
C SER A 123 -20.91 25.11 -25.93
N ILE A 124 -20.92 23.90 -26.51
CA ILE A 124 -19.72 23.14 -26.87
C ILE A 124 -18.86 23.95 -27.86
N GLY A 125 -19.44 24.35 -28.98
CA GLY A 125 -18.75 25.14 -30.01
C GLY A 125 -18.10 26.41 -29.43
N LYS A 126 -18.86 27.15 -28.62
CA LYS A 126 -18.42 28.41 -28.01
C LYS A 126 -17.26 28.22 -27.02
N HIS A 127 -17.39 27.31 -26.05
CA HIS A 127 -16.44 27.26 -24.95
C HIS A 127 -15.17 26.45 -25.30
N VAL A 128 -15.27 25.43 -26.12
CA VAL A 128 -14.08 24.74 -26.67
C VAL A 128 -13.24 25.70 -27.53
N SER A 129 -13.89 26.46 -28.44
CA SER A 129 -13.19 27.49 -29.23
C SER A 129 -12.61 28.61 -28.35
N TYR A 130 -13.23 28.89 -27.21
CA TYR A 130 -12.69 29.88 -26.27
C TYR A 130 -11.45 29.36 -25.56
N ALA A 131 -11.47 28.14 -25.03
CA ALA A 131 -10.33 27.50 -24.38
C ALA A 131 -9.15 27.37 -25.35
N ARG A 132 -9.43 27.08 -26.63
CA ARG A 132 -8.43 26.97 -27.70
C ARG A 132 -7.61 28.24 -27.96
N LYS A 133 -8.09 29.41 -27.50
CA LYS A 133 -7.32 30.67 -27.59
C LYS A 133 -6.09 30.70 -26.67
N PHE A 134 -6.09 29.92 -25.63
CA PHE A 134 -5.04 29.91 -24.60
C PHE A 134 -4.03 28.78 -24.76
N THR A 135 -4.43 27.65 -25.32
CA THR A 135 -3.57 26.47 -25.48
C THR A 135 -3.98 25.63 -26.71
N ASP A 136 -3.01 24.92 -27.24
CA ASP A 136 -3.22 23.94 -28.29
C ASP A 136 -3.73 22.59 -27.73
N ASP A 137 -3.64 22.39 -26.43
CA ASP A 137 -4.05 21.17 -25.74
C ASP A 137 -5.36 21.43 -24.97
N VAL A 138 -6.49 21.23 -25.64
CA VAL A 138 -7.82 21.29 -25.03
C VAL A 138 -8.41 19.90 -25.01
N GLU A 139 -8.80 19.44 -23.83
CA GLU A 139 -9.60 18.25 -23.63
C GLU A 139 -11.06 18.63 -23.40
N TRP A 140 -11.96 17.91 -24.05
CA TRP A 140 -13.39 18.07 -23.83
C TRP A 140 -14.01 16.75 -23.39
N SER A 141 -14.79 16.81 -22.30
CA SER A 141 -15.55 15.67 -21.76
C SER A 141 -17.05 15.85 -21.98
N CYS A 142 -17.68 14.83 -22.54
CA CYS A 142 -19.15 14.71 -22.57
C CYS A 142 -19.63 14.09 -21.25
N GLU A 143 -19.76 14.87 -20.19
CA GLU A 143 -20.20 14.37 -18.88
C GLU A 143 -21.47 13.52 -19.01
N ASP A 144 -21.51 12.38 -18.32
CA ASP A 144 -22.55 11.36 -18.41
C ASP A 144 -22.67 10.75 -19.83
N GLY A 145 -21.51 10.60 -20.47
CA GLY A 145 -21.39 10.17 -21.85
C GLY A 145 -22.04 8.81 -22.12
N THR A 146 -21.82 7.83 -21.24
CA THR A 146 -22.36 6.47 -21.43
C THR A 146 -23.89 6.39 -21.38
N ARG A 147 -24.59 7.44 -20.89
CA ARG A 147 -26.06 7.58 -20.94
C ARG A 147 -26.54 8.60 -21.97
N THR A 148 -25.63 9.08 -22.80
CA THR A 148 -25.96 9.99 -23.91
C THR A 148 -26.44 9.20 -25.13
N ASP A 149 -27.44 9.72 -25.85
CA ASP A 149 -27.83 9.17 -27.15
C ASP A 149 -26.62 9.12 -28.08
N ILE A 150 -26.35 7.98 -28.70
CA ILE A 150 -25.11 7.77 -29.45
C ILE A 150 -24.99 8.66 -30.69
N ASP A 151 -26.09 8.96 -31.39
CA ASP A 151 -26.06 9.83 -32.56
C ASP A 151 -25.87 11.30 -32.13
N TYR A 152 -26.42 11.70 -30.99
CA TYR A 152 -26.15 13.00 -30.38
C TYR A 152 -24.72 13.12 -29.93
N MET A 153 -24.16 12.06 -29.31
CA MET A 153 -22.74 12.01 -28.91
C MET A 153 -21.84 12.18 -30.14
N CYS A 154 -22.08 11.47 -31.21
CA CYS A 154 -21.30 11.62 -32.45
C CYS A 154 -21.29 13.08 -32.94
N LYS A 155 -22.44 13.75 -32.96
CA LYS A 155 -22.57 15.17 -33.37
C LYS A 155 -21.79 16.11 -32.45
N THR A 156 -21.89 15.91 -31.13
CA THR A 156 -21.19 16.75 -30.16
C THR A 156 -19.68 16.55 -30.16
N VAL A 157 -19.21 15.31 -30.35
CA VAL A 157 -17.79 14.98 -30.52
C VAL A 157 -17.23 15.62 -31.79
N GLU A 158 -17.94 15.50 -32.94
CA GLU A 158 -17.53 16.14 -34.17
C GLU A 158 -17.37 17.66 -34.02
N LEU A 159 -18.34 18.31 -33.35
CA LEU A 159 -18.29 19.75 -33.05
C LEU A 159 -17.13 20.12 -32.14
N ALA A 160 -16.91 19.36 -31.07
CA ALA A 160 -15.81 19.63 -30.11
C ALA A 160 -14.44 19.57 -30.82
N ILE A 161 -14.21 18.56 -31.66
CA ILE A 161 -13.00 18.44 -32.46
C ILE A 161 -12.88 19.61 -33.45
N LYS A 162 -13.96 19.94 -34.15
CA LYS A 162 -13.99 21.08 -35.09
C LYS A 162 -13.68 22.40 -34.36
N SER A 163 -14.10 22.53 -33.13
CA SER A 163 -13.86 23.71 -32.26
C SER A 163 -12.47 23.77 -31.67
N GLY A 164 -11.66 22.70 -31.82
CA GLY A 164 -10.24 22.66 -31.46
C GLY A 164 -9.87 21.73 -30.31
N ALA A 165 -10.78 20.89 -29.82
CA ALA A 165 -10.44 19.85 -28.87
C ALA A 165 -9.46 18.84 -29.50
N LYS A 166 -8.39 18.49 -28.80
CA LYS A 166 -7.39 17.50 -29.20
C LYS A 166 -7.57 16.15 -28.50
N THR A 167 -8.28 16.18 -27.39
CA THR A 167 -8.66 14.97 -26.66
C THR A 167 -10.17 15.02 -26.39
N ILE A 168 -10.82 13.91 -26.65
CA ILE A 168 -12.25 13.70 -26.39
C ILE A 168 -12.37 12.62 -25.33
N ASN A 169 -12.85 12.98 -24.19
CA ASN A 169 -13.02 12.05 -23.09
C ASN A 169 -14.46 11.58 -22.98
N ILE A 170 -14.63 10.27 -22.82
CA ILE A 170 -15.93 9.59 -22.72
C ILE A 170 -16.10 9.07 -21.31
N PRO A 171 -16.83 9.79 -20.45
CA PRO A 171 -16.98 9.39 -19.06
C PRO A 171 -18.17 8.45 -18.84
N ASP A 172 -17.88 7.33 -18.16
CA ASP A 172 -18.85 6.52 -17.45
C ASP A 172 -19.05 7.11 -16.03
N THR A 173 -19.74 8.24 -16.01
CA THR A 173 -19.85 9.11 -14.82
C THR A 173 -20.50 8.44 -13.60
N VAL A 174 -21.39 7.47 -13.83
CA VAL A 174 -22.09 6.73 -12.77
C VAL A 174 -21.63 5.27 -12.64
N GLY A 175 -20.62 4.87 -13.39
CA GLY A 175 -19.96 3.57 -13.23
C GLY A 175 -20.88 2.37 -13.49
N TYR A 176 -21.79 2.45 -14.46
CA TYR A 176 -22.76 1.39 -14.68
C TYR A 176 -22.61 0.63 -16.00
N THR A 177 -21.69 1.05 -16.84
CA THR A 177 -21.40 0.42 -18.13
C THR A 177 -20.63 -0.88 -17.96
N ILE A 178 -20.84 -1.82 -18.86
CA ILE A 178 -20.05 -3.05 -18.95
C ILE A 178 -19.03 -2.96 -20.09
N PRO A 179 -17.95 -3.77 -20.11
CA PRO A 179 -16.88 -3.65 -21.10
C PRO A 179 -17.33 -3.70 -22.55
N SER A 180 -18.26 -4.61 -22.88
CA SER A 180 -18.78 -4.73 -24.26
C SER A 180 -19.56 -3.50 -24.73
N GLU A 181 -20.31 -2.85 -23.84
CA GLU A 181 -21.03 -1.62 -24.13
C GLU A 181 -20.05 -0.46 -24.33
N PHE A 182 -19.05 -0.34 -23.46
CA PHE A 182 -18.02 0.69 -23.57
C PHE A 182 -17.22 0.54 -24.88
N THR A 183 -16.83 -0.70 -25.24
CA THR A 183 -16.23 -1.02 -26.55
C THR A 183 -17.08 -0.51 -27.68
N SER A 184 -18.39 -0.83 -27.69
CA SER A 184 -19.32 -0.42 -28.74
C SER A 184 -19.43 1.09 -28.90
N ILE A 185 -19.38 1.84 -27.80
CA ILE A 185 -19.38 3.31 -27.82
C ILE A 185 -18.13 3.83 -28.53
N ILE A 186 -16.94 3.38 -28.14
CA ILE A 186 -15.67 3.82 -28.74
C ILE A 186 -15.60 3.45 -30.23
N GLU A 187 -15.95 2.22 -30.60
CA GLU A 187 -15.98 1.78 -31.99
C GLU A 187 -16.98 2.59 -32.82
N THR A 188 -18.14 2.93 -32.25
CA THR A 188 -19.14 3.75 -32.96
C THR A 188 -18.62 5.15 -33.22
N LEU A 189 -17.94 5.78 -32.28
CA LEU A 189 -17.31 7.09 -32.48
C LEU A 189 -16.23 7.06 -33.54
N LEU A 190 -15.35 6.06 -33.51
CA LEU A 190 -14.31 5.88 -34.54
C LEU A 190 -14.88 5.68 -35.94
N ASN A 191 -16.03 5.02 -36.07
CA ASN A 191 -16.63 4.72 -37.36
C ASN A 191 -17.53 5.84 -37.90
N LYS A 192 -18.23 6.58 -36.98
CA LYS A 192 -19.26 7.55 -37.40
C LYS A 192 -18.80 9.01 -37.40
N VAL A 193 -17.78 9.37 -36.58
CA VAL A 193 -17.36 10.78 -36.48
C VAL A 193 -16.33 11.11 -37.56
N PRO A 194 -16.65 12.01 -38.51
CA PRO A 194 -15.84 12.20 -39.72
C PRO A 194 -14.44 12.78 -39.52
N ASN A 195 -14.21 13.48 -38.37
CA ASN A 195 -12.95 14.14 -38.04
C ASN A 195 -12.26 13.52 -36.83
N ILE A 196 -12.59 12.29 -36.46
CA ILE A 196 -12.10 11.61 -35.26
C ILE A 196 -10.58 11.42 -35.26
N ASP A 197 -9.99 11.30 -36.44
CA ASP A 197 -8.54 11.17 -36.68
C ASP A 197 -7.72 12.38 -36.20
N LYS A 198 -8.40 13.52 -35.93
CA LYS A 198 -7.76 14.75 -35.41
C LYS A 198 -7.71 14.86 -33.90
N ALA A 199 -8.25 13.89 -33.19
CA ALA A 199 -8.29 13.87 -31.72
C ALA A 199 -7.96 12.48 -31.15
N ILE A 200 -7.52 12.48 -29.90
CA ILE A 200 -7.32 11.27 -29.10
C ILE A 200 -8.63 10.98 -28.35
N LEU A 201 -9.13 9.73 -28.41
CA LEU A 201 -10.19 9.28 -27.52
C LEU A 201 -9.62 8.90 -26.15
N SER A 202 -10.27 9.37 -25.10
CA SER A 202 -9.96 9.10 -23.70
C SER A 202 -11.11 8.34 -23.03
N THR A 203 -10.76 7.54 -22.05
CA THR A 203 -11.72 6.84 -21.18
C THR A 203 -11.66 7.42 -19.77
N HIS A 204 -12.80 7.62 -19.13
CA HIS A 204 -12.92 7.97 -17.72
C HIS A 204 -14.03 7.11 -17.10
N CYS A 205 -13.70 6.20 -16.21
CA CYS A 205 -14.64 5.22 -15.71
C CYS A 205 -14.70 5.23 -14.18
N HIS A 206 -15.91 5.46 -13.62
CA HIS A 206 -16.20 5.24 -12.21
C HIS A 206 -16.44 3.77 -11.89
N ASN A 207 -16.30 3.40 -10.62
CA ASN A 207 -16.16 2.01 -10.18
C ASN A 207 -17.37 1.48 -9.42
N ASP A 208 -18.55 2.04 -9.62
CA ASP A 208 -19.76 1.70 -8.88
C ASP A 208 -20.16 0.22 -9.02
N LEU A 209 -19.93 -0.38 -10.19
CA LEU A 209 -20.10 -1.82 -10.42
C LEU A 209 -18.79 -2.63 -10.28
N GLY A 210 -17.67 -2.02 -9.89
CA GLY A 210 -16.37 -2.68 -9.82
C GLY A 210 -15.73 -2.94 -11.19
N LEU A 211 -16.10 -2.22 -12.24
CA LEU A 211 -15.69 -2.47 -13.62
C LEU A 211 -14.84 -1.34 -14.24
N ALA A 212 -14.48 -0.33 -13.47
CA ALA A 212 -13.79 0.85 -14.01
C ALA A 212 -12.50 0.50 -14.78
N VAL A 213 -11.64 -0.34 -14.21
CA VAL A 213 -10.41 -0.80 -14.88
C VAL A 213 -10.73 -1.63 -16.13
N ALA A 214 -11.70 -2.54 -16.04
CA ALA A 214 -12.10 -3.38 -17.16
C ALA A 214 -12.66 -2.56 -18.32
N ASN A 215 -13.51 -1.56 -18.04
CA ASN A 215 -14.06 -0.65 -19.03
C ASN A 215 -12.98 0.22 -19.68
N SER A 216 -12.04 0.76 -18.90
CA SER A 216 -10.92 1.55 -19.41
C SER A 216 -10.03 0.74 -20.36
N LEU A 217 -9.70 -0.51 -20.00
CA LEU A 217 -8.92 -1.41 -20.86
C LEU A 217 -9.69 -1.80 -22.12
N ALA A 218 -11.00 -2.06 -22.01
CA ALA A 218 -11.86 -2.34 -23.17
C ALA A 218 -11.91 -1.14 -24.13
N GLY A 219 -11.97 0.09 -23.62
CA GLY A 219 -11.90 1.31 -24.41
C GLY A 219 -10.56 1.45 -25.17
N VAL A 220 -9.44 1.10 -24.54
CA VAL A 220 -8.12 1.08 -25.19
C VAL A 220 -8.06 0.04 -26.31
N GLN A 221 -8.57 -1.16 -26.06
CA GLN A 221 -8.64 -2.20 -27.09
C GLN A 221 -9.52 -1.79 -28.26
N ALA A 222 -10.59 -1.04 -28.01
CA ALA A 222 -11.47 -0.49 -29.04
C ALA A 222 -10.86 0.70 -29.81
N GLY A 223 -9.77 1.31 -29.33
CA GLY A 223 -9.06 2.38 -30.04
C GLY A 223 -8.82 3.67 -29.26
N ALA A 224 -9.26 3.79 -28.01
CA ALA A 224 -8.87 4.90 -27.14
C ALA A 224 -7.36 4.89 -26.88
N ARG A 225 -6.76 6.07 -26.71
CA ARG A 225 -5.32 6.22 -26.48
C ARG A 225 -4.98 7.10 -25.26
N GLN A 226 -5.97 7.44 -24.47
CA GLN A 226 -5.78 8.03 -23.14
C GLN A 226 -6.70 7.35 -22.15
N ILE A 227 -6.22 7.21 -20.89
CA ILE A 227 -7.00 6.75 -19.75
C ILE A 227 -6.91 7.79 -18.67
N GLU A 228 -8.05 8.35 -18.25
CA GLU A 228 -8.17 9.04 -16.96
C GLU A 228 -8.31 8.02 -15.84
N CYS A 229 -7.50 8.16 -14.82
CA CYS A 229 -7.45 7.25 -13.69
C CYS A 229 -6.92 7.95 -12.44
N THR A 230 -6.96 7.27 -11.32
CA THR A 230 -6.43 7.79 -10.06
C THR A 230 -5.58 6.74 -9.35
N ILE A 231 -4.59 7.18 -8.60
CA ILE A 231 -3.85 6.28 -7.71
C ILE A 231 -4.81 5.70 -6.66
N ASN A 232 -4.69 4.40 -6.42
CA ASN A 232 -5.54 3.61 -5.52
C ASN A 232 -7.02 3.55 -5.94
N GLY A 233 -7.37 4.06 -7.11
CA GLY A 233 -8.75 4.15 -7.57
C GLY A 233 -9.59 5.15 -6.77
N LEU A 234 -8.99 6.18 -6.17
CA LEU A 234 -9.72 7.22 -5.43
C LEU A 234 -10.72 7.94 -6.34
N GLY A 235 -11.82 8.40 -5.75
CA GLY A 235 -12.83 9.20 -6.45
C GLY A 235 -14.18 9.16 -5.75
N GLU A 236 -15.12 9.89 -6.31
CA GLU A 236 -16.50 9.92 -5.85
C GLU A 236 -17.11 8.53 -5.71
N ARG A 237 -17.93 8.30 -4.71
CA ARG A 237 -18.69 7.06 -4.43
C ARG A 237 -17.78 5.83 -4.26
N ALA A 238 -17.69 4.95 -5.29
CA ALA A 238 -16.86 3.75 -5.28
C ALA A 238 -15.46 3.98 -5.93
N GLY A 239 -15.17 5.22 -6.37
CA GLY A 239 -13.90 5.61 -6.93
C GLY A 239 -13.82 5.51 -8.46
N ASN A 240 -12.61 5.60 -8.97
CA ASN A 240 -12.25 5.61 -10.39
C ASN A 240 -11.47 4.34 -10.79
N ALA A 241 -11.12 4.24 -12.07
CA ALA A 241 -10.12 3.27 -12.51
C ALA A 241 -8.79 3.50 -11.78
N ALA A 242 -8.22 2.44 -11.21
CA ALA A 242 -6.95 2.53 -10.49
C ALA A 242 -5.77 2.56 -11.47
N LEU A 243 -4.94 3.60 -11.41
CA LEU A 243 -3.78 3.80 -12.29
C LEU A 243 -2.85 2.59 -12.28
N GLU A 244 -2.49 2.11 -11.09
CA GLU A 244 -1.60 0.96 -10.91
C GLU A 244 -2.13 -0.32 -11.56
N GLU A 245 -3.44 -0.53 -11.52
CA GLU A 245 -4.07 -1.72 -12.09
C GLU A 245 -4.10 -1.65 -13.63
N VAL A 246 -4.48 -0.50 -14.17
CA VAL A 246 -4.48 -0.25 -15.61
C VAL A 246 -3.09 -0.43 -16.22
N VAL A 247 -2.09 0.24 -15.63
CA VAL A 247 -0.70 0.22 -16.12
C VAL A 247 -0.10 -1.17 -16.03
N MET A 248 -0.32 -1.89 -14.92
CA MET A 248 0.20 -3.23 -14.77
C MET A 248 -0.52 -4.27 -15.62
N ALA A 249 -1.81 -4.09 -15.91
CA ALA A 249 -2.52 -4.94 -16.88
C ALA A 249 -1.90 -4.82 -18.28
N ILE A 250 -1.66 -3.60 -18.77
CA ILE A 250 -1.01 -3.34 -20.06
C ILE A 250 0.40 -3.93 -20.08
N LYS A 251 1.20 -3.68 -19.04
CA LYS A 251 2.59 -4.15 -18.96
C LYS A 251 2.71 -5.68 -18.88
N THR A 252 1.80 -6.32 -18.14
CA THR A 252 1.86 -7.77 -17.87
C THR A 252 1.29 -8.60 -19.00
N ARG A 253 0.37 -8.03 -19.81
CA ARG A 253 -0.28 -8.72 -20.92
C ARG A 253 0.03 -8.08 -22.29
N PRO A 254 1.34 -7.97 -22.66
CA PRO A 254 1.72 -7.41 -23.97
C PRO A 254 1.24 -8.26 -25.15
N ASP A 255 0.82 -9.50 -24.90
CA ASP A 255 0.20 -10.41 -25.86
C ASP A 255 -1.20 -9.95 -26.30
N LEU A 256 -1.97 -9.33 -25.40
CA LEU A 256 -3.33 -8.82 -25.65
C LEU A 256 -3.40 -7.29 -25.66
N MET A 257 -2.43 -6.64 -25.02
CA MET A 257 -2.34 -5.18 -24.87
C MET A 257 -0.96 -4.71 -25.36
N PRO A 258 -0.71 -4.68 -26.69
CA PRO A 258 0.60 -4.35 -27.25
C PRO A 258 0.91 -2.84 -27.20
N TYR A 259 0.61 -2.19 -26.09
CA TYR A 259 0.76 -0.76 -25.86
C TYR A 259 1.89 -0.46 -24.89
N ASP A 260 2.28 0.83 -24.82
CA ASP A 260 3.19 1.35 -23.81
C ASP A 260 2.58 2.58 -23.14
N THR A 261 2.74 2.69 -21.81
CA THR A 261 2.23 3.82 -21.03
C THR A 261 3.32 4.82 -20.65
N GLY A 262 4.60 4.45 -20.81
CA GLY A 262 5.71 5.28 -20.33
C GLY A 262 5.88 5.34 -18.81
N ILE A 263 5.05 4.66 -18.03
CA ILE A 263 5.07 4.68 -16.56
C ILE A 263 6.25 3.87 -16.00
N ASN A 264 7.02 4.48 -15.11
CA ASN A 264 8.00 3.78 -14.28
C ASN A 264 7.31 2.99 -13.15
N THR A 265 6.93 1.77 -13.44
CA THR A 265 6.14 0.93 -12.52
C THR A 265 6.82 0.67 -11.18
N THR A 266 8.16 0.78 -11.08
CA THR A 266 8.88 0.61 -9.81
C THR A 266 8.57 1.69 -8.77
N LEU A 267 7.88 2.75 -9.16
CA LEU A 267 7.43 3.82 -8.27
C LEU A 267 5.96 3.69 -7.84
N LEU A 268 5.20 2.69 -8.35
CA LEU A 268 3.76 2.54 -8.05
C LEU A 268 3.48 2.41 -6.55
N SER A 269 4.23 1.56 -5.84
CA SER A 269 4.07 1.40 -4.38
C SER A 269 4.39 2.69 -3.61
N LYS A 270 5.36 3.49 -4.08
CA LYS A 270 5.68 4.81 -3.51
C LYS A 270 4.52 5.79 -3.73
N ALA A 271 3.99 5.84 -4.95
CA ALA A 271 2.86 6.70 -5.31
C ALA A 271 1.59 6.33 -4.51
N SER A 272 1.26 5.04 -4.43
CA SER A 272 0.14 4.55 -3.63
C SER A 272 0.25 4.97 -2.15
N LYS A 273 1.43 4.81 -1.57
CA LYS A 273 1.66 5.13 -0.16
C LYS A 273 1.59 6.63 0.14
N ILE A 274 2.15 7.49 -0.72
CA ILE A 274 2.10 8.94 -0.50
C ILE A 274 0.66 9.46 -0.58
N VAL A 275 -0.13 8.97 -1.56
CA VAL A 275 -1.55 9.35 -1.69
C VAL A 275 -2.36 8.83 -0.51
N SER A 276 -2.17 7.58 -0.08
CA SER A 276 -2.85 7.03 1.11
C SER A 276 -2.54 7.82 2.38
N ASN A 277 -1.30 8.28 2.54
CA ASN A 277 -0.90 9.09 3.70
C ASN A 277 -1.52 10.49 3.65
N ALA A 278 -1.53 11.14 2.49
CA ALA A 278 -2.07 12.49 2.30
C ALA A 278 -3.59 12.52 2.50
N THR A 279 -4.30 11.54 1.95
CA THR A 279 -5.76 11.48 2.04
C THR A 279 -6.28 10.86 3.34
N GLY A 280 -5.44 10.13 4.07
CA GLY A 280 -5.86 9.35 5.24
C GLY A 280 -6.65 8.09 4.88
N PHE A 281 -6.80 7.75 3.59
CA PHE A 281 -7.51 6.55 3.13
C PHE A 281 -6.55 5.37 3.06
N PRO A 282 -6.70 4.36 3.95
CA PRO A 282 -5.81 3.21 3.94
C PRO A 282 -6.09 2.33 2.71
N VAL A 283 -5.02 1.86 2.09
CA VAL A 283 -5.12 0.88 1.00
C VAL A 283 -5.60 -0.45 1.57
N GLN A 284 -6.61 -1.06 0.94
CA GLN A 284 -7.09 -2.39 1.31
C GLN A 284 -5.95 -3.41 1.22
N TYR A 285 -5.87 -4.34 2.17
CA TYR A 285 -4.80 -5.35 2.20
C TYR A 285 -4.74 -6.20 0.93
N ASN A 286 -5.89 -6.53 0.36
CA ASN A 286 -6.04 -7.31 -0.88
C ASN A 286 -6.17 -6.44 -2.14
N LYS A 287 -5.90 -5.13 -2.08
CA LYS A 287 -5.87 -4.28 -3.27
C LYS A 287 -4.85 -4.83 -4.27
N ALA A 288 -5.26 -4.97 -5.51
CA ALA A 288 -4.37 -5.42 -6.56
C ALA A 288 -3.12 -4.50 -6.66
N ILE A 289 -1.99 -5.05 -7.01
CA ILE A 289 -0.70 -4.40 -7.26
C ILE A 289 -0.05 -3.80 -6.00
N VAL A 290 -0.73 -2.95 -5.25
CA VAL A 290 -0.16 -2.13 -4.16
C VAL A 290 -0.62 -2.54 -2.75
N GLY A 291 -1.58 -3.43 -2.63
CA GLY A 291 -2.06 -3.92 -1.35
C GLY A 291 -0.99 -4.73 -0.60
N LYS A 292 -1.02 -4.69 0.72
CA LYS A 292 -0.05 -5.39 1.58
C LYS A 292 0.05 -6.89 1.29
N ASN A 293 -1.06 -7.51 0.86
CA ASN A 293 -1.14 -8.94 0.55
C ASN A 293 -0.93 -9.27 -0.94
N ALA A 294 -0.70 -8.26 -1.81
CA ALA A 294 -0.56 -8.49 -3.25
C ALA A 294 0.58 -9.46 -3.61
N PHE A 295 1.63 -9.53 -2.75
CA PHE A 295 2.78 -10.42 -2.88
C PHE A 295 3.00 -11.24 -1.60
N ALA A 296 1.94 -11.58 -0.88
CA ALA A 296 2.00 -12.35 0.35
C ALA A 296 1.34 -13.72 0.16
N HIS A 297 2.04 -14.79 0.54
CA HIS A 297 1.58 -16.16 0.44
C HIS A 297 1.61 -16.82 1.82
N GLU A 298 0.45 -17.31 2.30
CA GLU A 298 0.32 -18.03 3.57
C GLU A 298 0.02 -19.53 3.36
N ALA A 299 -0.77 -19.87 2.35
CA ALA A 299 -1.16 -21.25 2.09
C ALA A 299 0.04 -22.12 1.72
N GLY A 300 0.19 -23.30 2.38
CA GLY A 300 1.35 -24.19 2.20
C GLY A 300 1.56 -24.64 0.76
N ILE A 301 0.46 -24.89 0.00
CA ILE A 301 0.55 -25.25 -1.43
C ILE A 301 1.12 -24.09 -2.26
N HIS A 302 0.70 -22.86 -1.98
CA HIS A 302 1.22 -21.68 -2.66
C HIS A 302 2.68 -21.45 -2.31
N GLN A 303 3.04 -21.54 -1.02
CA GLN A 303 4.41 -21.39 -0.56
C GLN A 303 5.35 -22.44 -1.18
N ASP A 304 4.93 -23.70 -1.26
CA ASP A 304 5.72 -24.76 -1.92
C ASP A 304 5.91 -24.50 -3.43
N GLY A 305 4.84 -24.04 -4.11
CA GLY A 305 4.91 -23.63 -5.50
C GLY A 305 5.88 -22.48 -5.72
N MET A 306 5.78 -21.43 -4.90
CA MET A 306 6.66 -20.24 -4.96
C MET A 306 8.14 -20.58 -4.74
N LEU A 307 8.45 -21.48 -3.80
CA LEU A 307 9.82 -21.94 -3.53
C LEU A 307 10.42 -22.70 -4.69
N LYS A 308 9.59 -23.43 -5.45
CA LYS A 308 10.01 -24.16 -6.65
C LYS A 308 10.17 -23.26 -7.87
N ASN A 309 9.19 -22.41 -8.12
CA ASN A 309 9.19 -21.40 -9.19
C ASN A 309 8.17 -20.31 -8.87
N ARG A 310 8.62 -19.05 -8.76
CA ARG A 310 7.75 -17.91 -8.48
C ARG A 310 6.60 -17.75 -9.47
N GLN A 311 6.82 -18.04 -10.74
CA GLN A 311 5.80 -17.95 -11.80
C GLN A 311 4.61 -18.90 -11.61
N THR A 312 4.66 -19.83 -10.65
CA THR A 312 3.52 -20.70 -10.34
C THR A 312 2.33 -19.92 -9.76
N TYR A 313 2.61 -18.80 -9.06
CA TYR A 313 1.59 -17.97 -8.38
C TYR A 313 1.80 -16.46 -8.52
N GLU A 314 2.86 -16.00 -9.18
CA GLU A 314 3.12 -14.58 -9.44
C GLU A 314 3.17 -14.32 -10.95
N ILE A 315 2.32 -13.40 -11.44
CA ILE A 315 2.30 -12.92 -12.82
C ILE A 315 3.24 -11.72 -13.03
N MET A 316 3.73 -11.13 -11.95
CA MET A 316 4.67 -10.02 -11.91
C MET A 316 5.53 -10.14 -10.66
N THR A 317 6.71 -9.53 -10.66
CA THR A 317 7.59 -9.56 -9.49
C THR A 317 7.31 -8.37 -8.55
N PRO A 318 7.50 -8.50 -7.23
CA PRO A 318 7.37 -7.40 -6.28
C PRO A 318 8.22 -6.18 -6.67
N GLU A 319 9.44 -6.43 -7.15
CA GLU A 319 10.38 -5.39 -7.54
C GLU A 319 9.87 -4.57 -8.73
N SER A 320 9.09 -5.20 -9.63
CA SER A 320 8.51 -4.51 -10.79
C SER A 320 7.52 -3.41 -10.44
N VAL A 321 7.01 -3.41 -9.21
CA VAL A 321 6.07 -2.40 -8.68
C VAL A 321 6.64 -1.64 -7.46
N GLY A 322 7.93 -1.81 -7.17
CA GLY A 322 8.63 -1.09 -6.10
C GLY A 322 8.51 -1.70 -4.70
N VAL A 323 8.11 -2.96 -4.60
CA VAL A 323 8.14 -3.75 -3.36
C VAL A 323 9.44 -4.55 -3.31
N LYS A 324 10.13 -4.54 -2.15
CA LYS A 324 11.48 -5.12 -2.07
C LYS A 324 11.53 -6.64 -2.16
N GLN A 325 10.54 -7.35 -1.62
CA GLN A 325 10.51 -8.82 -1.59
C GLN A 325 9.08 -9.37 -1.46
N THR A 326 8.86 -10.58 -1.96
CA THR A 326 7.69 -11.40 -1.66
C THR A 326 7.68 -11.75 -0.17
N SER A 327 6.54 -11.64 0.49
CA SER A 327 6.37 -11.98 1.90
C SER A 327 5.77 -13.38 2.05
N LEU A 328 6.54 -14.34 2.56
CA LEU A 328 6.00 -15.60 3.04
C LEU A 328 5.46 -15.39 4.46
N VAL A 329 4.17 -15.16 4.55
CA VAL A 329 3.49 -14.95 5.84
C VAL A 329 3.31 -16.29 6.54
N MET A 330 3.84 -16.39 7.77
CA MET A 330 3.70 -17.59 8.57
C MET A 330 2.36 -17.57 9.34
N GLY A 331 1.52 -18.56 9.06
CA GLY A 331 0.20 -18.68 9.66
C GLY A 331 -0.31 -20.13 9.73
N LYS A 332 -1.57 -20.32 10.16
CA LYS A 332 -2.14 -21.65 10.36
C LYS A 332 -2.14 -22.55 9.11
N HIS A 333 -2.11 -21.95 7.92
CA HIS A 333 -2.09 -22.66 6.64
C HIS A 333 -0.68 -22.96 6.12
N SER A 334 0.36 -22.42 6.74
CA SER A 334 1.75 -22.66 6.32
C SER A 334 2.16 -24.12 6.49
N GLY A 335 2.90 -24.64 5.50
CA GLY A 335 3.45 -25.99 5.48
C GLY A 335 4.78 -26.10 6.22
N ARG A 336 5.18 -27.36 6.56
CA ARG A 336 6.46 -27.65 7.25
C ARG A 336 7.67 -27.17 6.47
N HIS A 337 7.65 -27.24 5.13
CA HIS A 337 8.74 -26.79 4.27
C HIS A 337 8.98 -25.29 4.39
N ALA A 338 7.92 -24.49 4.24
CA ALA A 338 8.00 -23.05 4.42
C ALA A 338 8.43 -22.64 5.84
N PHE A 339 8.00 -23.40 6.88
CA PHE A 339 8.45 -23.18 8.25
C PHE A 339 9.95 -23.46 8.40
N LYS A 340 10.49 -24.54 7.79
CA LYS A 340 11.92 -24.86 7.77
C LYS A 340 12.73 -23.76 7.08
N ASP A 341 12.28 -23.29 5.91
CA ASP A 341 12.96 -22.18 5.20
C ASP A 341 12.94 -20.88 6.00
N LYS A 342 11.83 -20.59 6.66
CA LYS A 342 11.74 -19.43 7.56
C LYS A 342 12.74 -19.54 8.72
N MET A 343 12.87 -20.71 9.35
CA MET A 343 13.87 -20.94 10.39
C MET A 343 15.29 -20.75 9.87
N ASN A 344 15.59 -21.26 8.67
CA ASN A 344 16.90 -21.07 8.02
C ASN A 344 17.20 -19.56 7.84
N SER A 345 16.21 -18.78 7.39
CA SER A 345 16.34 -17.33 7.21
C SER A 345 16.51 -16.57 8.54
N LEU A 346 16.01 -17.14 9.65
CA LEU A 346 16.17 -16.60 11.01
C LEU A 346 17.46 -17.04 11.70
N GLY A 347 18.35 -17.77 11.00
CA GLY A 347 19.67 -18.17 11.51
C GLY A 347 19.71 -19.53 12.17
N TYR A 348 18.80 -20.44 11.82
CA TYR A 348 18.76 -21.83 12.29
C TYR A 348 18.88 -22.83 11.14
N PRO A 349 20.00 -22.88 10.38
CA PRO A 349 20.12 -23.70 9.16
C PRO A 349 20.25 -25.21 9.40
N ASP A 350 20.79 -25.63 10.56
CA ASP A 350 21.24 -27.01 10.81
C ASP A 350 20.42 -27.71 11.92
N LEU A 351 19.09 -27.48 11.95
CA LEU A 351 18.22 -28.15 12.93
C LEU A 351 17.93 -29.59 12.52
N THR A 352 17.91 -30.49 13.51
CA THR A 352 17.46 -31.86 13.30
C THR A 352 15.97 -31.92 12.94
N ASP A 353 15.56 -32.96 12.21
CA ASP A 353 14.16 -33.09 11.81
C ASP A 353 13.21 -33.22 13.01
N ASP A 354 13.68 -33.72 14.15
CA ASP A 354 12.91 -33.83 15.39
C ASP A 354 12.63 -32.44 16.00
N VAL A 355 13.65 -31.57 16.06
CA VAL A 355 13.50 -30.18 16.53
C VAL A 355 12.56 -29.40 15.62
N VAL A 356 12.73 -29.54 14.29
CA VAL A 356 11.84 -28.92 13.30
C VAL A 356 10.40 -29.38 13.48
N SER A 357 10.16 -30.70 13.67
CA SER A 357 8.83 -31.27 13.83
C SER A 357 8.17 -30.79 15.12
N ASN A 358 8.92 -30.75 16.24
CA ASN A 358 8.42 -30.27 17.52
C ASN A 358 8.08 -28.76 17.48
N ALA A 359 9.00 -27.94 16.96
CA ALA A 359 8.77 -26.50 16.80
C ALA A 359 7.59 -26.23 15.86
N PHE A 360 7.45 -27.00 14.76
CA PHE A 360 6.33 -26.87 13.82
C PHE A 360 4.98 -27.25 14.47
N ALA A 361 4.93 -28.31 15.28
CA ALA A 361 3.71 -28.68 16.01
C ALA A 361 3.26 -27.55 16.95
N LYS A 362 4.19 -26.98 17.72
CA LYS A 362 3.92 -25.84 18.60
C LYS A 362 3.51 -24.59 17.79
N PHE A 363 4.15 -24.34 16.66
CA PHE A 363 3.80 -23.25 15.75
C PHE A 363 2.36 -23.36 15.26
N LYS A 364 1.87 -24.55 14.89
CA LYS A 364 0.48 -24.75 14.46
C LYS A 364 -0.50 -24.39 15.56
N VAL A 365 -0.24 -24.82 16.82
CA VAL A 365 -1.07 -24.46 17.98
C VAL A 365 -1.06 -22.95 18.25
N LEU A 366 0.09 -22.29 18.09
CA LEU A 366 0.17 -20.83 18.24
C LEU A 366 -0.60 -20.11 17.12
N ALA A 367 -0.43 -20.54 15.89
CA ALA A 367 -1.06 -19.94 14.70
C ALA A 367 -2.59 -20.10 14.68
N ASP A 368 -3.15 -21.12 15.36
CA ASP A 368 -4.60 -21.25 15.58
C ASP A 368 -5.15 -20.23 16.58
N LYS A 369 -4.31 -19.76 17.53
CA LYS A 369 -4.70 -18.82 18.58
C LYS A 369 -4.36 -17.36 18.28
N LYS A 370 -3.36 -17.12 17.43
CA LYS A 370 -2.79 -15.79 17.16
C LYS A 370 -2.99 -15.40 15.69
N LYS A 371 -3.67 -14.29 15.44
CA LYS A 371 -3.96 -13.81 14.07
C LYS A 371 -2.70 -13.50 13.25
N HIS A 372 -1.65 -13.01 13.89
CA HIS A 372 -0.36 -12.69 13.28
C HIS A 372 0.76 -13.36 14.07
N VAL A 373 1.52 -14.22 13.41
CA VAL A 373 2.73 -14.84 13.97
C VAL A 373 3.94 -14.06 13.47
N TYR A 374 4.71 -13.52 14.40
CA TYR A 374 5.91 -12.73 14.11
C TYR A 374 7.16 -13.60 14.14
N ASP A 375 8.26 -13.08 13.61
CA ASP A 375 9.55 -13.78 13.59
C ASP A 375 10.04 -14.10 15.01
N GLU A 376 9.77 -13.22 15.96
CA GLU A 376 10.07 -13.42 17.39
C GLU A 376 9.32 -14.61 17.99
N ASP A 377 8.09 -14.84 17.57
CA ASP A 377 7.31 -16.00 18.01
C ASP A 377 7.95 -17.31 17.53
N ILE A 378 8.37 -17.34 16.25
CA ILE A 378 9.02 -18.51 15.66
C ILE A 378 10.36 -18.78 16.34
N ILE A 379 11.17 -17.76 16.55
CA ILE A 379 12.43 -17.83 17.29
C ILE A 379 12.20 -18.43 18.68
N ALA A 380 11.19 -17.94 19.41
CA ALA A 380 10.87 -18.44 20.75
C ALA A 380 10.51 -19.94 20.72
N LEU A 381 9.70 -20.38 19.75
CA LEU A 381 9.30 -21.78 19.63
C LEU A 381 10.47 -22.71 19.29
N VAL A 382 11.40 -22.24 18.45
CA VAL A 382 12.61 -23.00 18.10
C VAL A 382 13.56 -23.08 19.28
N ASP A 383 13.82 -21.96 19.94
CA ASP A 383 14.67 -21.91 21.13
C ASP A 383 14.11 -22.82 22.25
N ASP A 384 12.78 -22.81 22.48
CA ASP A 384 12.13 -23.71 23.45
C ASP A 384 12.26 -25.20 23.07
N SER A 385 12.27 -25.50 21.77
CA SER A 385 12.41 -26.87 21.28
C SER A 385 13.86 -27.36 21.40
N LEU A 386 14.85 -26.47 21.24
CA LEU A 386 16.26 -26.73 21.46
C LEU A 386 16.62 -26.94 22.94
N ILE A 387 15.95 -26.21 23.87
CA ILE A 387 16.16 -26.38 25.32
C ILE A 387 15.69 -27.75 25.79
N ILE A 388 14.55 -28.22 25.28
CA ILE A 388 14.02 -29.56 25.63
C ILE A 388 15.01 -30.66 25.22
N ASP A 389 15.68 -30.49 24.07
CA ASP A 389 16.65 -31.45 23.55
C ASP A 389 17.98 -31.45 24.35
N ASN A 390 18.41 -30.29 24.90
CA ASN A 390 19.71 -30.12 25.56
C ASN A 390 19.69 -30.19 27.09
N LYS A 391 18.56 -30.35 27.79
CA LYS A 391 18.40 -30.48 29.25
C LYS A 391 19.13 -29.43 30.13
N VAL A 392 19.38 -28.19 29.62
CA VAL A 392 20.13 -27.17 30.40
C VAL A 392 19.20 -26.05 30.85
N ASN A 393 18.63 -26.18 32.05
CA ASN A 393 18.14 -25.05 32.81
C ASN A 393 19.25 -24.57 33.74
N ALA A 394 20.10 -23.65 33.26
CA ALA A 394 21.22 -23.11 34.00
C ALA A 394 20.79 -22.24 35.19
N ILE A 395 19.63 -21.57 35.04
CA ILE A 395 19.08 -20.65 36.06
C ILE A 395 17.61 -21.02 36.30
N ASN A 396 17.24 -21.21 37.60
CA ASN A 396 15.87 -21.51 38.02
C ASN A 396 15.45 -20.65 39.17
N LEU A 397 14.22 -20.11 39.13
CA LEU A 397 13.62 -19.37 40.26
C LEU A 397 13.19 -20.35 41.36
N LYS A 398 13.64 -20.13 42.59
CA LYS A 398 13.21 -20.89 43.77
C LYS A 398 12.20 -20.11 44.60
N SER A 399 12.49 -18.83 44.88
CA SER A 399 11.55 -17.96 45.60
C SER A 399 11.67 -16.51 45.15
N LEU A 400 10.56 -15.78 45.21
CA LEU A 400 10.48 -14.35 44.96
C LEU A 400 9.55 -13.73 46.01
N LYS A 401 10.03 -12.68 46.67
CA LYS A 401 9.20 -11.78 47.48
C LYS A 401 9.41 -10.36 47.01
N VAL A 402 8.34 -9.62 46.80
CA VAL A 402 8.39 -8.23 46.36
C VAL A 402 7.66 -7.36 47.34
N PHE A 403 8.35 -6.30 47.78
CA PHE A 403 7.80 -5.29 48.68
C PHE A 403 7.56 -4.02 47.84
N ALA A 404 6.30 -3.72 47.61
CA ALA A 404 5.87 -2.59 46.78
C ALA A 404 4.96 -1.66 47.61
N GLY A 405 5.21 -0.35 47.52
CA GLY A 405 4.43 0.68 48.24
C GLY A 405 4.63 2.06 47.61
N THR A 406 3.74 3.00 47.90
CA THR A 406 3.84 4.38 47.42
C THR A 406 4.83 5.16 48.31
N GLY A 407 5.81 5.83 47.68
CA GLY A 407 6.71 6.76 48.36
C GLY A 407 8.01 6.16 48.89
N GLU A 408 8.25 4.84 48.72
CA GLU A 408 9.52 4.18 49.03
C GLU A 408 10.09 3.42 47.85
N PRO A 409 11.43 3.22 47.75
CA PRO A 409 12.03 2.35 46.76
C PRO A 409 11.46 0.93 46.84
N GLN A 410 11.09 0.36 45.72
CA GLN A 410 10.58 -1.00 45.62
C GLN A 410 11.73 -1.98 45.93
N LYS A 411 11.43 -3.11 46.60
CA LYS A 411 12.44 -4.12 46.96
C LYS A 411 12.03 -5.48 46.48
N ALA A 412 12.99 -6.26 45.99
CA ALA A 412 12.79 -7.67 45.66
C ALA A 412 13.82 -8.51 46.40
N GLU A 413 13.34 -9.55 47.09
CA GLU A 413 14.14 -10.62 47.71
C GLU A 413 13.97 -11.87 46.84
N MET A 414 15.06 -12.42 46.34
CA MET A 414 15.02 -13.51 45.38
C MET A 414 16.03 -14.60 45.71
N THR A 415 15.60 -15.85 45.54
CA THR A 415 16.49 -17.03 45.57
C THR A 415 16.50 -17.68 44.19
N LEU A 416 17.68 -17.80 43.59
CA LEU A 416 17.91 -18.54 42.33
C LEU A 416 18.79 -19.75 42.56
N ASP A 417 18.53 -20.80 41.79
CA ASP A 417 19.45 -21.90 41.56
C ASP A 417 20.21 -21.59 40.23
N VAL A 418 21.52 -21.40 40.37
CA VAL A 418 22.40 -21.06 39.24
C VAL A 418 23.43 -22.17 39.09
N TYR A 419 23.26 -23.02 38.06
CA TYR A 419 24.09 -24.23 37.81
C TYR A 419 24.15 -25.19 38.99
N GLY A 420 23.08 -25.29 39.81
CA GLY A 420 23.00 -26.13 41.01
C GLY A 420 23.40 -25.40 42.32
N ASP A 421 23.95 -24.19 42.21
CA ASP A 421 24.26 -23.35 43.37
C ASP A 421 23.08 -22.46 43.74
N VAL A 422 22.58 -22.56 44.97
CA VAL A 422 21.49 -21.72 45.47
C VAL A 422 22.07 -20.41 45.99
N LYS A 423 21.60 -19.30 45.42
CA LYS A 423 22.05 -17.95 45.73
C LYS A 423 20.87 -17.05 46.10
N GLU A 424 21.10 -16.10 46.99
CA GLU A 424 20.08 -15.15 47.46
C GLU A 424 20.55 -13.71 47.30
N ALA A 425 19.64 -12.82 46.92
CA ALA A 425 19.89 -11.38 46.84
C ALA A 425 18.65 -10.58 47.25
N LEU A 426 18.91 -9.37 47.75
CA LEU A 426 17.94 -8.33 48.02
C LEU A 426 18.38 -7.06 47.26
N GLU A 427 17.55 -6.59 46.33
CA GLU A 427 17.85 -5.40 45.53
C GLU A 427 16.69 -4.42 45.58
N THR A 428 17.01 -3.16 45.25
CA THR A 428 16.03 -2.07 45.15
C THR A 428 15.93 -1.57 43.75
N GLY A 429 14.73 -1.14 43.32
CA GLY A 429 14.48 -0.62 41.97
C GLY A 429 13.48 0.54 41.96
N ASP A 430 13.41 1.23 40.84
CA ASP A 430 12.44 2.31 40.60
C ASP A 430 11.00 1.78 40.48
N GLY A 431 10.85 0.47 40.24
CA GLY A 431 9.59 -0.26 40.26
C GLY A 431 9.79 -1.73 40.62
N PRO A 432 8.71 -2.49 40.89
CA PRO A 432 8.79 -3.90 41.27
C PRO A 432 9.55 -4.76 40.25
N VAL A 433 9.32 -4.55 38.95
CA VAL A 433 9.98 -5.29 37.89
C VAL A 433 11.47 -4.94 37.77
N ASP A 434 11.83 -3.66 37.97
CA ASP A 434 13.22 -3.20 37.97
C ASP A 434 13.99 -3.83 39.16
N ALA A 435 13.39 -3.89 40.33
CA ALA A 435 13.98 -4.55 41.51
C ALA A 435 14.22 -6.06 41.23
N ILE A 436 13.25 -6.75 40.62
CA ILE A 436 13.36 -8.15 40.20
C ILE A 436 14.53 -8.36 39.24
N PHE A 437 14.62 -7.54 38.16
CA PHE A 437 15.67 -7.68 37.16
C PHE A 437 17.07 -7.36 37.72
N LYS A 438 17.16 -6.41 38.66
CA LYS A 438 18.39 -6.14 39.41
C LYS A 438 18.81 -7.32 40.31
N CYS A 439 17.87 -7.98 41.00
CA CYS A 439 18.15 -9.22 41.73
C CYS A 439 18.71 -10.31 40.80
N ILE A 440 18.10 -10.53 39.63
CA ILE A 440 18.58 -11.52 38.69
C ILE A 440 20.01 -11.17 38.23
N LYS A 441 20.28 -9.90 37.92
CA LYS A 441 21.61 -9.43 37.51
C LYS A 441 22.66 -9.58 38.60
N SER A 442 22.29 -9.34 39.87
CA SER A 442 23.16 -9.53 41.02
C SER A 442 23.51 -11.00 41.23
N LEU A 443 22.53 -11.91 41.13
CA LEU A 443 22.69 -13.35 41.31
C LEU A 443 23.39 -14.06 40.14
N TYR A 444 23.13 -13.58 38.92
CA TYR A 444 23.76 -14.04 37.69
C TYR A 444 24.27 -12.83 36.89
N PRO A 445 25.51 -12.36 37.10
CA PRO A 445 26.08 -11.22 36.42
C PRO A 445 26.13 -11.41 34.89
N HIS A 446 25.61 -10.42 34.13
CA HIS A 446 25.51 -10.44 32.65
C HIS A 446 25.47 -9.02 32.08
N GLU A 447 25.79 -8.90 30.79
CA GLU A 447 25.84 -7.63 30.06
C GLU A 447 24.72 -7.54 28.99
N VAL A 448 23.57 -8.16 29.24
CA VAL A 448 22.43 -8.10 28.32
C VAL A 448 21.72 -6.76 28.42
N ASN A 449 21.25 -6.27 27.27
CA ASN A 449 20.39 -5.11 27.14
C ASN A 449 18.94 -5.56 26.97
N LEU A 450 18.03 -5.02 27.79
CA LEU A 450 16.60 -5.25 27.66
C LEU A 450 16.07 -4.46 26.46
N GLN A 451 15.57 -5.16 25.44
CA GLN A 451 15.03 -4.58 24.21
C GLN A 451 13.51 -4.44 24.24
N LEU A 452 12.82 -5.35 24.91
CA LEU A 452 11.37 -5.35 25.01
C LEU A 452 10.94 -6.00 26.32
N TYR A 453 10.00 -5.36 26.99
CA TYR A 453 9.23 -5.92 28.09
C TYR A 453 7.74 -5.69 27.82
N GLN A 454 6.95 -6.75 27.74
CA GLN A 454 5.54 -6.66 27.36
C GLN A 454 4.70 -7.63 28.17
N VAL A 455 3.57 -7.12 28.69
CA VAL A 455 2.60 -7.90 29.46
C VAL A 455 1.28 -7.96 28.70
N HIS A 456 0.77 -9.17 28.50
CA HIS A 456 -0.54 -9.42 27.87
C HIS A 456 -1.45 -10.17 28.83
N ALA A 457 -2.66 -9.68 29.06
CA ALA A 457 -3.72 -10.45 29.70
C ALA A 457 -4.18 -11.58 28.76
N VAL A 458 -4.30 -12.81 29.31
CA VAL A 458 -4.69 -14.01 28.54
C VAL A 458 -6.13 -14.40 28.83
N THR A 459 -6.66 -14.09 30.00
CA THR A 459 -8.01 -14.40 30.45
C THR A 459 -8.67 -13.18 31.07
N GLU A 460 -10.00 -13.18 31.18
CA GLU A 460 -10.78 -12.15 31.86
C GLU A 460 -11.05 -12.57 33.33
N GLY A 461 -11.10 -11.60 34.25
CA GLY A 461 -11.40 -11.81 35.66
C GLY A 461 -10.28 -11.35 36.58
N THR A 462 -10.52 -11.41 37.89
CA THR A 462 -9.57 -10.99 38.94
C THR A 462 -8.41 -11.97 39.18
N ASP A 463 -8.52 -13.19 38.65
CA ASP A 463 -7.53 -14.27 38.63
C ASP A 463 -6.94 -14.49 37.23
N ALA A 464 -7.03 -13.48 36.37
CA ALA A 464 -6.55 -13.54 34.99
C ALA A 464 -5.05 -13.84 34.92
N GLN A 465 -4.69 -14.84 34.09
CA GLN A 465 -3.28 -15.09 33.79
C GLN A 465 -2.72 -14.00 32.88
N ALA A 466 -1.54 -13.50 33.20
CA ALA A 466 -0.77 -12.63 32.35
C ALA A 466 0.39 -13.40 31.70
N THR A 467 0.55 -13.25 30.40
CA THR A 467 1.76 -13.68 29.69
C THR A 467 2.72 -12.50 29.62
N VAL A 468 3.93 -12.71 30.09
CA VAL A 468 5.02 -11.74 29.98
C VAL A 468 6.02 -12.20 28.91
N SER A 469 6.40 -11.29 28.03
CA SER A 469 7.45 -11.49 27.02
C SER A 469 8.60 -10.53 27.28
N VAL A 470 9.81 -11.08 27.36
CA VAL A 470 11.06 -10.33 27.57
C VAL A 470 12.00 -10.61 26.41
N LYS A 471 12.45 -9.56 25.72
CA LYS A 471 13.49 -9.64 24.69
C LYS A 471 14.78 -9.00 25.19
N ILE A 472 15.86 -9.76 25.15
CA ILE A 472 17.19 -9.30 25.54
C ILE A 472 18.17 -9.42 24.39
N GLU A 473 19.20 -8.57 24.40
CA GLU A 473 20.28 -8.56 23.41
C GLU A 473 21.64 -8.56 24.13
N GLU A 474 22.60 -9.35 23.62
CA GLU A 474 24.00 -9.36 24.04
C GLU A 474 24.89 -9.58 22.82
N LYS A 475 25.81 -8.64 22.55
CA LYS A 475 26.79 -8.72 21.46
C LYS A 475 26.16 -9.04 20.08
N GLY A 476 25.03 -8.40 19.77
CA GLY A 476 24.29 -8.58 18.51
C GLY A 476 23.42 -9.85 18.46
N LYS A 477 23.41 -10.69 19.48
CA LYS A 477 22.52 -11.85 19.60
C LYS A 477 21.30 -11.48 20.43
N THR A 478 20.10 -11.83 19.97
CA THR A 478 18.85 -11.56 20.68
C THR A 478 18.16 -12.87 21.06
N THR A 479 17.51 -12.88 22.23
CA THR A 479 16.65 -13.98 22.68
C THR A 479 15.35 -13.45 23.27
N VAL A 480 14.30 -14.27 23.21
CA VAL A 480 12.99 -13.95 23.78
C VAL A 480 12.61 -15.03 24.81
N GLY A 481 12.35 -14.60 26.02
CA GLY A 481 11.77 -15.43 27.06
C GLY A 481 10.31 -15.09 27.28
N GLN A 482 9.49 -16.11 27.55
CA GLN A 482 8.07 -15.94 27.87
C GLN A 482 7.73 -16.79 29.08
N ALA A 483 6.82 -16.26 29.91
CA ALA A 483 6.22 -17.00 31.01
C ALA A 483 4.80 -16.49 31.25
N ALA A 484 3.94 -17.38 31.73
CA ALA A 484 2.57 -17.04 32.13
C ALA A 484 2.34 -17.44 33.58
N ASP A 485 1.76 -16.54 34.36
CA ASP A 485 1.38 -16.75 35.75
C ASP A 485 0.18 -15.85 36.09
N THR A 486 -0.54 -16.18 37.15
CA THR A 486 -1.55 -15.31 37.74
C THR A 486 -0.90 -14.12 38.47
N ASP A 487 0.35 -14.28 38.93
CA ASP A 487 1.19 -13.19 39.43
C ASP A 487 2.10 -12.66 38.30
N THR A 488 1.84 -11.44 37.85
CA THR A 488 2.61 -10.78 36.78
C THR A 488 4.08 -10.56 37.14
N LEU A 489 4.43 -10.46 38.44
CA LEU A 489 5.80 -10.28 38.91
C LEU A 489 6.56 -11.61 38.83
N VAL A 490 5.91 -12.72 39.18
CA VAL A 490 6.47 -14.08 39.01
C VAL A 490 6.62 -14.40 37.52
N ALA A 491 5.61 -14.07 36.68
CA ALA A 491 5.70 -14.21 35.24
C ALA A 491 6.88 -13.39 34.67
N SER A 492 7.10 -12.16 35.15
CA SER A 492 8.20 -11.28 34.72
C SER A 492 9.57 -11.87 35.07
N ALA A 493 9.75 -12.37 36.29
CA ALA A 493 10.98 -13.04 36.71
C ALA A 493 11.29 -14.26 35.83
N ASN A 494 10.30 -15.14 35.66
CA ASN A 494 10.44 -16.35 34.83
C ASN A 494 10.69 -16.04 33.37
N ALA A 495 10.04 -15.03 32.79
CA ALA A 495 10.27 -14.62 31.40
C ALA A 495 11.71 -14.12 31.19
N TYR A 496 12.25 -13.33 32.13
CA TYR A 496 13.62 -12.84 32.05
C TYR A 496 14.63 -13.99 32.23
N ILE A 497 14.41 -14.89 33.17
CA ILE A 497 15.25 -16.08 33.40
C ILE A 497 15.23 -16.99 32.15
N ASN A 498 14.06 -17.21 31.56
CA ASN A 498 13.93 -17.98 30.30
C ASN A 498 14.73 -17.35 29.16
N ALA A 499 14.70 -16.01 29.02
CA ALA A 499 15.50 -15.30 28.04
C ALA A 499 17.01 -15.48 28.27
N LEU A 500 17.46 -15.43 29.55
CA LEU A 500 18.87 -15.65 29.92
C LEU A 500 19.31 -17.09 29.63
N ASN A 501 18.51 -18.10 30.01
CA ASN A 501 18.82 -19.50 29.72
C ASN A 501 19.00 -19.75 28.20
N LYS A 502 18.15 -19.12 27.38
CA LYS A 502 18.27 -19.13 25.92
C LYS A 502 19.54 -18.41 25.44
N MET A 503 19.89 -17.27 26.07
CA MET A 503 21.10 -16.53 25.74
C MET A 503 22.37 -17.33 26.06
N ILE A 504 22.40 -18.07 27.17
CA ILE A 504 23.51 -18.95 27.53
C ILE A 504 23.78 -19.96 26.41
N ILE A 505 22.73 -20.64 25.91
CA ILE A 505 22.86 -21.60 24.79
C ILE A 505 23.32 -20.92 23.49
N LYS A 506 22.91 -19.68 23.28
CA LYS A 506 23.21 -18.92 22.05
C LYS A 506 24.59 -18.26 22.04
N ARG A 507 25.21 -18.06 23.21
CA ARG A 507 26.56 -17.45 23.34
C ARG A 507 27.61 -18.17 22.51
N ASP A 508 27.56 -19.50 22.45
CA ASP A 508 28.54 -20.34 21.77
C ASP A 508 28.29 -20.50 20.26
N LYS A 509 27.19 -19.92 19.74
CA LYS A 509 26.85 -19.96 18.31
C LYS A 509 27.26 -18.68 17.59
N THR A 510 27.82 -18.78 16.38
CA THR A 510 28.23 -17.63 15.55
C THR A 510 26.99 -16.83 15.10
N ALA A 511 27.03 -15.49 15.21
CA ALA A 511 25.92 -14.64 14.78
C ALA A 511 25.71 -14.67 13.25
N PRO A 512 24.46 -14.65 12.72
CA PRO A 512 24.17 -14.72 11.29
C PRO A 512 24.87 -13.65 10.44
N MET A 513 25.07 -12.44 10.95
CA MET A 513 25.78 -11.35 10.26
C MET A 513 27.30 -11.56 10.08
N GLU A 514 27.94 -12.39 10.90
CA GLU A 514 29.38 -12.69 10.76
C GLU A 514 29.66 -13.73 9.68
N GLN A 515 28.70 -14.61 9.38
CA GLN A 515 28.85 -15.61 8.32
C GLN A 515 28.81 -14.98 6.91
N GLU A 516 28.04 -13.92 6.68
CA GLU A 516 28.08 -13.18 5.40
C GLU A 516 29.39 -12.42 5.20
N LYS A 517 29.96 -11.84 6.26
CA LYS A 517 31.27 -11.15 6.18
C LYS A 517 32.45 -12.09 5.95
N GLN A 518 32.38 -13.34 6.38
CA GLN A 518 33.38 -14.34 6.09
C GLN A 518 33.29 -14.91 4.67
N LYS A 519 32.10 -15.05 4.09
CA LYS A 519 31.91 -15.44 2.69
C LYS A 519 32.38 -14.38 1.69
N VAL A 520 32.31 -13.09 2.03
CA VAL A 520 32.76 -11.98 1.15
C VAL A 520 34.30 -11.76 1.23
N LYS A 521 35.00 -12.28 2.26
CA LYS A 521 36.47 -12.19 2.37
C LYS A 521 37.21 -13.36 1.75
N GLY A 522 36.52 -14.34 1.19
CA GLY A 522 37.08 -15.55 0.57
C GLY A 522 36.90 -15.64 -0.94
N ILE A 523 36.66 -14.49 -1.64
CA ILE A 523 36.71 -14.41 -3.12
C ILE A 523 37.79 -13.41 -3.51
#